data_1104fd3223684fd3bbede6dfcaed419f
#
_entry.id   1104fd3223684fd3bbede6dfcaed419f
#
_cell.length_a   1.000
_cell.length_b   1.000
_cell.length_c   1.000
_cell.angle_alpha   90.00
_cell.angle_beta   90.00
_cell.angle_gamma   90.00
#
_symmetry.space_group_name_H-M   'P 1'
#
loop_
_entity.id
_entity.type
_entity.pdbx_description
1 polymer ?
#
loop_
_entity_poly.entity_id
_entity_poly.type
_entity_poly.pdbx_seq_one_letter_code
_entity_poly.pdbx_strand_id
1 'polypeptide(L)'
;MMKANSFTSKLYNIATTKNTVYAWGMFGSPVTKSIVDGKAKQYPSWYTNSKVNNVFAPLYGENPPTWGFDCIGLIKGVLWGWDNGGAVYASNGVPDLSADSTIEKCSEVSADFSSISIGEFLWMKGHCGIYIGNGLAVESSPKWKNGVQITACNCSKKGYNSRYWTKHGKLPYIEYVASKEEVTNTVTIELSILRKGSEGEQVKTLQRLLNAFGHRLTVDGIFGSNTDVALRSYQKSNKLAVDGICGINSWTNLLK
;
A
#
# COMPACT_ATOMS: atom_id res chain seq x y z
N MET A 1 14.07 -11.60 -8.75
CA MET A 1 12.70 -11.04 -8.90
C MET A 1 12.15 -10.66 -7.53
N MET A 2 11.29 -9.68 -7.46
CA MET A 2 10.62 -9.28 -6.21
C MET A 2 9.37 -10.14 -6.01
N LYS A 3 9.10 -10.63 -4.78
CA LYS A 3 7.87 -11.38 -4.49
C LYS A 3 6.64 -10.47 -4.56
N ALA A 4 5.53 -10.95 -5.08
CA ALA A 4 4.28 -10.19 -5.24
C ALA A 4 3.81 -9.52 -3.95
N ASN A 5 3.85 -10.24 -2.81
CA ASN A 5 3.46 -9.68 -1.51
C ASN A 5 4.39 -8.55 -1.04
N SER A 6 5.72 -8.66 -1.25
CA SER A 6 6.65 -7.59 -0.92
C SER A 6 6.44 -6.35 -1.80
N PHE A 7 6.15 -6.57 -3.08
CA PHE A 7 5.86 -5.51 -4.03
C PHE A 7 4.60 -4.74 -3.65
N THR A 8 3.50 -5.44 -3.41
CA THR A 8 2.23 -4.82 -3.02
C THR A 8 2.29 -4.15 -1.66
N SER A 9 3.03 -4.71 -0.69
CA SER A 9 3.26 -4.08 0.61
C SER A 9 3.99 -2.73 0.50
N LYS A 10 4.99 -2.62 -0.37
CA LYS A 10 5.70 -1.35 -0.63
C LYS A 10 4.74 -0.31 -1.24
N LEU A 11 3.95 -0.70 -2.25
CA LEU A 11 2.97 0.18 -2.88
C LEU A 11 1.88 0.64 -1.89
N TYR A 12 1.37 -0.28 -1.07
CA TYR A 12 0.40 0.03 -0.02
C TYR A 12 0.98 1.02 1.00
N ASN A 13 2.23 0.80 1.44
CA ASN A 13 2.90 1.72 2.34
C ASN A 13 3.03 3.13 1.74
N ILE A 14 3.42 3.25 0.46
CA ILE A 14 3.46 4.55 -0.22
C ILE A 14 2.08 5.22 -0.20
N ALA A 15 1.01 4.49 -0.54
CA ALA A 15 -0.34 5.01 -0.61
C ALA A 15 -0.90 5.50 0.75
N THR A 16 -0.44 4.89 1.85
CA THR A 16 -1.01 5.11 3.20
C THR A 16 -0.15 5.96 4.12
N THR A 17 1.17 6.03 3.87
CA THR A 17 2.09 6.70 4.80
C THR A 17 2.89 7.86 4.19
N LYS A 18 2.89 8.01 2.85
CA LYS A 18 3.69 9.04 2.19
C LYS A 18 2.84 10.18 1.65
N ASN A 19 3.37 11.40 1.76
CA ASN A 19 2.85 12.52 0.99
C ASN A 19 3.24 12.31 -0.47
N THR A 20 2.27 12.30 -1.37
CA THR A 20 2.52 12.03 -2.79
C THR A 20 1.73 12.97 -3.68
N VAL A 21 2.24 13.26 -4.86
CA VAL A 21 1.55 13.99 -5.91
C VAL A 21 1.74 13.30 -7.26
N TYR A 22 0.72 13.35 -8.11
CA TYR A 22 0.85 12.90 -9.49
C TYR A 22 1.75 13.85 -10.28
N ALA A 23 2.85 13.31 -10.78
CA ALA A 23 3.86 14.09 -11.49
C ALA A 23 4.39 13.32 -12.70
N TRP A 24 4.06 13.76 -13.89
CA TRP A 24 4.41 13.10 -15.16
C TRP A 24 5.92 12.91 -15.33
N GLY A 25 6.33 11.68 -15.65
CA GLY A 25 7.73 11.30 -15.79
C GLY A 25 8.51 11.19 -14.49
N MET A 26 7.85 11.26 -13.33
CA MET A 26 8.46 11.01 -12.04
C MET A 26 8.21 9.58 -11.56
N PHE A 27 9.21 9.01 -10.88
CA PHE A 27 9.19 7.65 -10.35
C PHE A 27 9.64 7.58 -8.88
N GLY A 28 9.26 8.59 -8.09
CA GLY A 28 9.55 8.68 -6.67
C GLY A 28 10.66 9.66 -6.32
N SER A 29 10.83 10.69 -7.11
CA SER A 29 11.69 11.82 -6.75
C SER A 29 10.98 12.76 -5.77
N PRO A 30 11.70 13.39 -4.82
CA PRO A 30 11.09 14.44 -3.99
C PRO A 30 10.70 15.64 -4.86
N VAL A 31 9.59 16.28 -4.50
CA VAL A 31 9.10 17.45 -5.21
C VAL A 31 9.90 18.68 -4.77
N THR A 32 10.94 18.97 -5.52
CA THR A 32 11.78 20.19 -5.33
C THR A 32 11.70 21.08 -6.56
N LYS A 33 11.99 22.37 -6.37
CA LYS A 33 12.02 23.31 -7.50
C LYS A 33 12.94 22.83 -8.62
N SER A 34 14.15 22.37 -8.29
CA SER A 34 15.13 21.92 -9.28
C SER A 34 14.62 20.72 -10.10
N ILE A 35 13.99 19.73 -9.44
CA ILE A 35 13.44 18.54 -10.12
C ILE A 35 12.25 18.92 -10.99
N VAL A 36 11.34 19.78 -10.50
CA VAL A 36 10.17 20.23 -11.26
C VAL A 36 10.58 21.07 -12.46
N ASP A 37 11.55 21.98 -12.32
CA ASP A 37 12.10 22.77 -13.43
C ASP A 37 12.73 21.87 -14.52
N GLY A 38 13.45 20.82 -14.10
CA GLY A 38 13.98 19.81 -15.02
C GLY A 38 12.89 19.06 -15.79
N LYS A 39 11.83 18.65 -15.09
CA LYS A 39 10.67 18.01 -15.71
C LYS A 39 9.87 18.95 -16.59
N ALA A 40 9.76 20.22 -16.23
CA ALA A 40 9.11 21.25 -17.06
C ALA A 40 9.85 21.47 -18.38
N LYS A 41 11.18 21.42 -18.38
CA LYS A 41 11.97 21.46 -19.63
C LYS A 41 11.76 20.22 -20.49
N GLN A 42 11.65 19.03 -19.86
CA GLN A 42 11.45 17.75 -20.55
C GLN A 42 10.02 17.57 -21.09
N TYR A 43 9.01 18.07 -20.35
CA TYR A 43 7.58 17.89 -20.66
C TYR A 43 6.81 19.22 -20.56
N PRO A 44 7.13 20.24 -21.37
CA PRO A 44 6.59 21.60 -21.21
C PRO A 44 5.07 21.68 -21.40
N SER A 45 4.50 20.82 -22.25
CA SER A 45 3.05 20.75 -22.45
C SER A 45 2.28 20.23 -21.23
N TRP A 46 2.93 19.43 -20.37
CA TRP A 46 2.31 18.90 -19.16
C TRP A 46 2.58 19.78 -17.93
N TYR A 47 3.82 20.27 -17.77
CA TYR A 47 4.22 21.18 -16.69
C TYR A 47 4.02 22.63 -17.08
N THR A 48 2.76 23.04 -17.31
CA THR A 48 2.44 24.43 -17.58
C THR A 48 2.76 25.32 -16.38
N ASN A 49 3.00 26.62 -16.60
CA ASN A 49 3.26 27.59 -15.53
C ASN A 49 2.16 27.56 -14.45
N SER A 50 0.89 27.49 -14.86
CA SER A 50 -0.24 27.37 -13.92
C SER A 50 -0.13 26.11 -13.05
N LYS A 51 0.19 24.96 -13.65
CA LYS A 51 0.33 23.70 -12.90
C LYS A 51 1.54 23.75 -11.97
N VAL A 52 2.68 24.25 -12.42
CA VAL A 52 3.88 24.42 -11.59
C VAL A 52 3.57 25.30 -10.37
N ASN A 53 2.95 26.45 -10.58
CA ASN A 53 2.68 27.39 -9.50
C ASN A 53 1.60 26.91 -8.52
N ASN A 54 0.55 26.25 -9.02
CA ASN A 54 -0.60 25.90 -8.18
C ASN A 54 -0.53 24.50 -7.57
N VAL A 55 0.25 23.57 -8.15
CA VAL A 55 0.32 22.19 -7.69
C VAL A 55 1.67 21.87 -7.06
N PHE A 56 2.78 22.29 -7.67
CA PHE A 56 4.11 21.88 -7.23
C PHE A 56 4.80 22.89 -6.33
N ALA A 57 4.72 24.17 -6.64
CA ALA A 57 5.40 25.19 -5.84
C ALA A 57 5.00 25.20 -4.36
N PRO A 58 3.73 24.96 -3.98
CA PRO A 58 3.33 24.85 -2.57
C PRO A 58 4.00 23.69 -1.81
N LEU A 59 4.52 22.67 -2.53
CA LEU A 59 5.12 21.48 -1.95
C LEU A 59 6.65 21.58 -1.78
N TYR A 60 7.25 22.69 -2.27
CA TYR A 60 8.70 22.85 -2.17
C TYR A 60 9.15 23.05 -0.72
N GLY A 61 10.14 22.27 -0.31
CA GLY A 61 10.71 22.37 1.04
C GLY A 61 9.88 21.69 2.14
N GLU A 62 8.82 20.96 1.80
CA GLU A 62 8.09 20.17 2.81
C GLU A 62 9.00 19.15 3.50
N ASN A 63 8.80 18.99 4.80
CA ASN A 63 9.49 17.99 5.62
C ASN A 63 8.46 17.26 6.52
N PRO A 64 8.17 15.98 6.29
CA PRO A 64 8.76 15.10 5.27
C PRO A 64 8.37 15.51 3.85
N PRO A 65 9.22 15.19 2.85
CA PRO A 65 8.99 15.63 1.48
C PRO A 65 7.75 14.97 0.85
N THR A 66 7.11 15.69 -0.06
CA THR A 66 6.13 15.10 -0.98
C THR A 66 6.86 14.44 -2.16
N TRP A 67 6.46 13.21 -2.52
CA TRP A 67 7.06 12.39 -3.56
C TRP A 67 6.23 12.44 -4.85
N GLY A 68 6.88 12.66 -5.98
CA GLY A 68 6.26 12.69 -7.29
C GLY A 68 6.26 11.32 -7.97
N PHE A 69 5.09 10.86 -8.41
CA PHE A 69 4.94 9.63 -9.19
C PHE A 69 3.91 9.84 -10.31
N ASP A 70 4.21 9.43 -11.54
CA ASP A 70 3.13 9.12 -12.49
C ASP A 70 2.62 7.69 -12.32
N CYS A 71 1.64 7.27 -13.14
CA CYS A 71 0.99 5.97 -12.98
C CYS A 71 1.98 4.81 -13.13
N ILE A 72 2.78 4.81 -14.18
CA ILE A 72 3.78 3.75 -14.44
C ILE A 72 5.06 4.00 -13.64
N GLY A 73 5.39 5.25 -13.33
CA GLY A 73 6.52 5.65 -12.51
C GLY A 73 6.42 5.14 -11.08
N LEU A 74 5.22 5.05 -10.51
CA LEU A 74 5.01 4.40 -9.22
C LEU A 74 5.48 2.94 -9.23
N ILE A 75 5.06 2.20 -10.24
CA ILE A 75 5.36 0.78 -10.40
C ILE A 75 6.86 0.57 -10.66
N LYS A 76 7.40 1.28 -11.65
CA LYS A 76 8.81 1.23 -11.99
C LYS A 76 9.71 1.70 -10.86
N GLY A 77 9.35 2.77 -10.18
CA GLY A 77 10.10 3.31 -9.04
C GLY A 77 10.33 2.23 -7.97
N VAL A 78 9.28 1.52 -7.57
CA VAL A 78 9.40 0.41 -6.60
C VAL A 78 10.25 -0.73 -7.14
N LEU A 79 10.08 -1.11 -8.41
CA LEU A 79 10.88 -2.17 -9.06
C LEU A 79 12.34 -1.74 -9.25
N TRP A 80 12.61 -0.45 -9.42
CA TRP A 80 13.95 0.15 -9.50
C TRP A 80 14.59 0.41 -8.13
N GLY A 81 13.99 -0.10 -7.05
CA GLY A 81 14.54 -0.06 -5.72
C GLY A 81 14.19 1.17 -4.89
N TRP A 82 13.10 1.89 -5.23
CA TRP A 82 12.66 3.03 -4.42
C TRP A 82 12.40 2.62 -2.97
N ASP A 83 13.04 3.35 -2.06
CA ASP A 83 12.84 3.26 -0.61
C ASP A 83 13.07 4.64 0.01
N ASN A 84 12.02 5.46 0.11
CA ASN A 84 12.12 6.86 0.49
C ASN A 84 13.09 7.68 -0.39
N GLY A 85 13.09 7.40 -1.69
CA GLY A 85 14.04 7.89 -2.68
C GLY A 85 14.95 6.77 -3.19
N GLY A 86 16.01 7.13 -3.91
CA GLY A 86 17.07 6.21 -4.30
C GLY A 86 16.75 5.22 -5.42
N ALA A 87 15.59 5.31 -6.08
CA ALA A 87 15.32 4.52 -7.28
C ALA A 87 16.37 4.80 -8.36
N VAL A 88 16.98 3.74 -8.90
CA VAL A 88 17.97 3.84 -9.98
C VAL A 88 17.29 3.53 -11.31
N TYR A 89 17.22 4.53 -12.18
CA TYR A 89 16.55 4.45 -13.48
C TYR A 89 16.98 3.21 -14.29
N ALA A 90 15.98 2.47 -14.81
CA ALA A 90 16.14 1.26 -15.62
C ALA A 90 16.97 0.14 -14.96
N SER A 91 17.06 0.10 -13.63
CA SER A 91 17.78 -0.92 -12.86
C SER A 91 16.98 -2.22 -12.69
N ASN A 92 17.61 -3.22 -12.08
CA ASN A 92 17.01 -4.52 -11.73
C ASN A 92 16.41 -5.29 -12.92
N GLY A 93 16.90 -5.03 -14.15
CA GLY A 93 16.38 -5.66 -15.36
C GLY A 93 14.98 -5.20 -15.77
N VAL A 94 14.49 -4.09 -15.19
CA VAL A 94 13.17 -3.52 -15.49
C VAL A 94 13.32 -2.35 -16.45
N PRO A 95 12.90 -2.48 -17.73
CA PRO A 95 13.03 -1.40 -18.72
C PRO A 95 12.07 -0.25 -18.45
N ASP A 96 12.42 0.93 -18.99
CA ASP A 96 11.52 2.09 -18.97
C ASP A 96 10.47 1.98 -20.08
N LEU A 97 9.31 1.44 -19.74
CA LEU A 97 8.17 1.27 -20.64
C LEU A 97 7.00 2.17 -20.20
N SER A 98 6.14 2.52 -21.16
CA SER A 98 4.84 3.14 -20.88
C SER A 98 3.86 2.14 -20.26
N ALA A 99 2.73 2.61 -19.73
CA ALA A 99 1.66 1.73 -19.25
C ALA A 99 1.15 0.81 -20.36
N ASP A 100 0.98 1.35 -21.58
CA ASP A 100 0.48 0.59 -22.74
C ASP A 100 1.49 -0.47 -23.21
N SER A 101 2.78 -0.13 -23.22
CA SER A 101 3.83 -1.10 -23.58
C SER A 101 4.10 -2.13 -22.47
N THR A 102 3.78 -1.82 -21.22
CA THR A 102 4.01 -2.75 -20.10
C THR A 102 3.01 -3.90 -20.12
N ILE A 103 1.72 -3.65 -20.42
CA ILE A 103 0.73 -4.73 -20.50
C ILE A 103 1.07 -5.74 -21.62
N GLU A 104 1.72 -5.30 -22.71
CA GLU A 104 2.18 -6.17 -23.80
C GLU A 104 3.32 -7.11 -23.38
N LYS A 105 4.03 -6.80 -22.29
CA LYS A 105 5.09 -7.65 -21.72
C LYS A 105 4.59 -8.57 -20.61
N CYS A 106 3.35 -8.38 -20.14
CA CYS A 106 2.76 -9.25 -19.15
C CYS A 106 2.41 -10.63 -19.72
N SER A 107 2.53 -11.65 -18.91
CA SER A 107 1.95 -12.97 -19.18
C SER A 107 0.55 -13.09 -18.60
N GLU A 108 -0.20 -14.10 -19.00
CA GLU A 108 -1.56 -14.39 -18.51
C GLU A 108 -2.49 -13.18 -18.59
N VAL A 109 -2.38 -12.39 -19.68
CA VAL A 109 -3.21 -11.19 -19.86
C VAL A 109 -4.67 -11.59 -20.06
N SER A 110 -5.56 -11.02 -19.25
CA SER A 110 -6.99 -11.29 -19.26
C SER A 110 -7.83 -10.02 -19.08
N ALA A 111 -9.07 -10.06 -19.54
CA ALA A 111 -10.12 -9.11 -19.22
C ALA A 111 -11.11 -9.66 -18.17
N ASP A 112 -10.96 -10.91 -17.77
CA ASP A 112 -11.74 -11.55 -16.71
C ASP A 112 -11.01 -11.40 -15.36
N PHE A 113 -11.56 -10.59 -14.49
CA PHE A 113 -11.00 -10.27 -13.18
C PHE A 113 -11.38 -11.26 -12.08
N SER A 114 -12.10 -12.33 -12.39
CA SER A 114 -12.57 -13.32 -11.40
C SER A 114 -11.43 -14.10 -10.73
N SER A 115 -10.31 -14.26 -11.43
CA SER A 115 -9.13 -15.03 -11.00
C SER A 115 -7.86 -14.20 -10.86
N ILE A 116 -7.97 -12.87 -10.76
CA ILE A 116 -6.81 -11.99 -10.65
C ILE A 116 -5.99 -12.26 -9.38
N SER A 117 -4.67 -12.34 -9.53
CA SER A 117 -3.75 -12.58 -8.42
C SER A 117 -3.14 -11.29 -7.87
N ILE A 118 -2.79 -11.28 -6.58
CA ILE A 118 -2.12 -10.16 -5.93
C ILE A 118 -0.80 -9.84 -6.65
N GLY A 119 -0.55 -8.56 -6.91
CA GLY A 119 0.65 -8.08 -7.59
C GLY A 119 0.50 -7.99 -9.11
N GLU A 120 -0.62 -8.42 -9.69
CA GLU A 120 -0.85 -8.27 -11.12
C GLU A 120 -1.01 -6.81 -11.53
N PHE A 121 -0.46 -6.52 -12.69
CA PHE A 121 -0.55 -5.24 -13.37
C PHE A 121 -1.96 -5.02 -13.89
N LEU A 122 -2.52 -3.87 -13.57
CA LEU A 122 -3.84 -3.42 -14.00
C LEU A 122 -3.66 -2.37 -15.09
N TRP A 123 -4.42 -2.50 -16.17
CA TRP A 123 -4.30 -1.62 -17.31
C TRP A 123 -5.66 -1.13 -17.82
N MET A 124 -5.67 0.12 -18.21
CA MET A 124 -6.60 0.73 -19.14
C MET A 124 -5.80 1.66 -20.03
N LYS A 125 -6.31 2.03 -21.21
CA LYS A 125 -5.57 2.85 -22.17
C LYS A 125 -4.97 4.11 -21.51
N GLY A 126 -3.64 4.22 -21.56
CA GLY A 126 -2.89 5.35 -21.01
C GLY A 126 -2.79 5.39 -19.48
N HIS A 127 -3.21 4.34 -18.76
CA HIS A 127 -3.16 4.32 -17.31
C HIS A 127 -2.94 2.89 -16.74
N CYS A 128 -2.36 2.84 -15.54
CA CYS A 128 -2.08 1.57 -14.87
C CYS A 128 -2.13 1.66 -13.35
N GLY A 129 -2.21 0.49 -12.73
CA GLY A 129 -2.15 0.26 -11.30
C GLY A 129 -1.69 -1.15 -10.99
N ILE A 130 -1.72 -1.53 -9.71
CA ILE A 130 -1.41 -2.89 -9.25
C ILE A 130 -2.54 -3.39 -8.36
N TYR A 131 -3.00 -4.60 -8.61
CA TYR A 131 -3.95 -5.28 -7.75
C TYR A 131 -3.30 -5.70 -6.43
N ILE A 132 -3.91 -5.32 -5.32
CA ILE A 132 -3.38 -5.59 -3.97
C ILE A 132 -4.23 -6.58 -3.17
N GLY A 133 -5.19 -7.23 -3.82
CA GLY A 133 -6.11 -8.16 -3.17
C GLY A 133 -7.42 -7.50 -2.69
N ASN A 134 -8.37 -8.32 -2.29
CA ASN A 134 -9.66 -7.89 -1.73
C ASN A 134 -10.44 -6.89 -2.59
N GLY A 135 -10.33 -6.97 -3.92
CA GLY A 135 -10.99 -6.02 -4.83
C GLY A 135 -10.41 -4.60 -4.75
N LEU A 136 -9.15 -4.44 -4.36
CA LEU A 136 -8.46 -3.15 -4.24
C LEU A 136 -7.24 -3.08 -5.17
N ALA A 137 -6.94 -1.85 -5.58
CA ALA A 137 -5.76 -1.52 -6.39
C ALA A 137 -5.02 -0.32 -5.78
N VAL A 138 -3.71 -0.24 -6.03
CA VAL A 138 -2.92 0.99 -5.82
C VAL A 138 -2.59 1.58 -7.17
N GLU A 139 -2.80 2.87 -7.32
CA GLU A 139 -2.50 3.64 -8.52
C GLU A 139 -1.95 5.03 -8.15
N SER A 140 -1.20 5.67 -9.04
CA SER A 140 -0.92 7.11 -8.96
C SER A 140 -1.74 7.83 -10.02
N SER A 141 -2.57 8.78 -9.61
CA SER A 141 -3.51 9.47 -10.49
C SER A 141 -3.83 10.87 -9.96
N PRO A 142 -4.08 11.86 -10.84
CA PRO A 142 -4.62 13.15 -10.42
C PRO A 142 -6.12 13.11 -10.14
N LYS A 143 -6.80 12.00 -10.46
CA LYS A 143 -8.24 11.83 -10.25
C LYS A 143 -8.50 11.50 -8.78
N TRP A 144 -9.50 12.12 -8.19
CA TRP A 144 -9.92 12.04 -6.79
C TRP A 144 -8.87 12.61 -5.84
N LYS A 145 -7.94 11.80 -5.33
CA LYS A 145 -6.77 12.27 -4.59
C LYS A 145 -5.61 12.44 -5.58
N ASN A 146 -5.03 13.64 -5.67
CA ASN A 146 -3.88 13.87 -6.54
C ASN A 146 -2.63 13.18 -5.97
N GLY A 147 -2.27 12.04 -6.53
CA GLY A 147 -1.11 11.26 -6.09
C GLY A 147 -1.40 9.76 -5.99
N VAL A 148 -0.64 9.07 -5.16
CA VAL A 148 -0.79 7.63 -4.92
C VAL A 148 -1.98 7.38 -4.01
N GLN A 149 -2.85 6.47 -4.43
CA GLN A 149 -4.12 6.20 -3.76
C GLN A 149 -4.55 4.74 -3.92
N ILE A 150 -5.45 4.31 -3.03
CA ILE A 150 -6.09 3.02 -3.12
C ILE A 150 -7.49 3.20 -3.71
N THR A 151 -7.82 2.39 -4.69
CA THR A 151 -9.13 2.39 -5.37
C THR A 151 -9.75 1.00 -5.37
N ALA A 152 -11.08 0.92 -5.50
CA ALA A 152 -11.76 -0.34 -5.75
C ALA A 152 -11.52 -0.78 -7.20
N CYS A 153 -11.15 -2.04 -7.39
CA CYS A 153 -10.80 -2.65 -8.66
C CYS A 153 -12.03 -3.36 -9.26
N ASN A 154 -12.61 -2.80 -10.31
CA ASN A 154 -13.76 -3.33 -11.06
C ASN A 154 -14.97 -3.70 -10.17
N CYS A 155 -15.12 -3.05 -9.03
CA CYS A 155 -16.23 -3.26 -8.10
C CYS A 155 -16.58 -1.96 -7.36
N SER A 156 -17.70 -1.99 -6.63
CA SER A 156 -18.02 -0.94 -5.66
C SER A 156 -17.61 -1.39 -4.26
N LYS A 157 -16.88 -0.55 -3.55
CA LYS A 157 -16.43 -0.84 -2.18
C LYS A 157 -16.53 0.41 -1.31
N LYS A 158 -17.21 0.29 -0.17
CA LYS A 158 -17.42 1.41 0.76
C LYS A 158 -16.08 2.03 1.18
N GLY A 159 -15.96 3.33 1.05
CA GLY A 159 -14.76 4.10 1.42
C GLY A 159 -13.71 4.22 0.31
N TYR A 160 -13.93 3.64 -0.86
CA TYR A 160 -13.01 3.71 -1.99
C TYR A 160 -13.71 4.19 -3.26
N ASN A 161 -13.00 4.99 -4.07
CA ASN A 161 -13.45 5.32 -5.42
C ASN A 161 -13.26 4.11 -6.34
N SER A 162 -14.20 3.87 -7.24
CA SER A 162 -14.16 2.72 -8.15
C SER A 162 -13.39 3.05 -9.44
N ARG A 163 -12.38 2.24 -9.74
CA ARG A 163 -11.67 2.25 -11.02
C ARG A 163 -12.02 1.00 -11.81
N TYR A 164 -12.43 1.18 -13.06
CA TYR A 164 -12.76 0.08 -13.97
C TYR A 164 -11.61 -0.15 -14.94
N TRP A 165 -10.83 -1.17 -14.66
CA TRP A 165 -9.70 -1.60 -15.46
C TRP A 165 -10.16 -2.47 -16.63
N THR A 166 -9.44 -2.40 -17.75
CA THR A 166 -9.80 -3.12 -18.99
C THR A 166 -9.13 -4.49 -19.08
N LYS A 167 -7.88 -4.57 -18.58
CA LYS A 167 -7.08 -5.80 -18.57
C LYS A 167 -6.22 -5.86 -17.32
N HIS A 168 -5.77 -7.08 -17.02
CA HIS A 168 -4.72 -7.35 -16.04
C HIS A 168 -3.75 -8.37 -16.60
N GLY A 169 -2.57 -8.52 -15.96
CA GLY A 169 -1.59 -9.52 -16.35
C GLY A 169 -0.39 -9.55 -15.42
N LYS A 170 0.37 -10.64 -15.47
CA LYS A 170 1.54 -10.87 -14.62
C LYS A 170 2.77 -10.18 -15.18
N LEU A 171 3.38 -9.29 -14.38
CA LEU A 171 4.64 -8.64 -14.72
C LEU A 171 5.79 -9.64 -14.72
N PRO A 172 6.68 -9.64 -15.73
CA PRO A 172 7.81 -10.58 -15.80
C PRO A 172 8.89 -10.35 -14.74
N TYR A 173 8.78 -9.27 -13.95
CA TYR A 173 9.74 -8.87 -12.90
C TYR A 173 9.30 -9.28 -11.49
N ILE A 174 8.11 -9.86 -11.37
CA ILE A 174 7.48 -10.26 -10.11
C ILE A 174 7.43 -11.79 -10.04
N GLU A 175 7.78 -12.31 -8.86
CA GLU A 175 7.59 -13.71 -8.53
C GLU A 175 6.18 -13.89 -7.94
N TYR A 176 5.31 -14.57 -8.69
CA TYR A 176 3.97 -14.93 -8.24
C TYR A 176 4.01 -16.33 -7.63
N VAL A 177 3.41 -16.49 -6.46
CA VAL A 177 3.23 -17.83 -5.89
C VAL A 177 2.20 -18.58 -6.73
N ALA A 178 2.54 -19.77 -7.20
CA ALA A 178 1.61 -20.61 -7.98
C ALA A 178 0.34 -20.86 -7.14
N SER A 179 -0.83 -20.62 -7.73
CA SER A 179 -2.14 -20.83 -7.11
C SER A 179 -2.45 -22.33 -6.97
N LYS A 180 -1.82 -23.00 -6.00
CA LYS A 180 -2.18 -24.34 -5.51
C LYS A 180 -2.24 -24.45 -3.99
N GLU A 181 -2.02 -23.33 -3.30
CA GLU A 181 -2.43 -23.20 -1.90
C GLU A 181 -3.50 -22.11 -1.90
N GLU A 182 -4.65 -22.38 -1.28
CA GLU A 182 -5.57 -21.31 -0.88
C GLU A 182 -4.70 -20.22 -0.28
N VAL A 183 -4.61 -19.04 -0.95
CA VAL A 183 -4.05 -17.85 -0.34
C VAL A 183 -5.07 -17.42 0.70
N THR A 184 -5.08 -18.13 1.81
CA THR A 184 -5.39 -17.46 3.05
C THR A 184 -4.41 -16.29 3.08
N ASN A 185 -4.91 -15.05 3.04
CA ASN A 185 -4.16 -13.85 3.36
C ASN A 185 -3.71 -13.98 4.82
N THR A 186 -2.81 -14.91 5.06
CA THR A 186 -2.06 -15.00 6.29
C THR A 186 -0.95 -13.98 6.16
N VAL A 187 -1.22 -12.73 6.50
CA VAL A 187 -0.20 -11.94 7.16
C VAL A 187 0.15 -12.79 8.37
N THR A 188 1.25 -13.52 8.29
CA THR A 188 1.81 -14.17 9.47
C THR A 188 2.36 -13.05 10.33
N ILE A 189 1.46 -12.39 11.06
CA ILE A 189 1.85 -11.59 12.21
C ILE A 189 2.25 -12.65 13.20
N GLU A 190 3.54 -12.80 13.47
CA GLU A 190 4.00 -13.54 14.63
C GLU A 190 3.51 -12.80 15.87
N LEU A 191 2.29 -13.13 16.27
CA LEU A 191 1.69 -12.56 17.47
C LEU A 191 2.27 -13.29 18.66
N SER A 192 3.11 -12.59 19.41
CA SER A 192 3.65 -13.11 20.67
C SER A 192 2.52 -13.35 21.66
N ILE A 193 2.71 -14.35 22.51
CA ILE A 193 1.86 -14.55 23.68
C ILE A 193 2.12 -13.38 24.64
N LEU A 194 1.09 -12.55 24.87
CA LEU A 194 1.17 -11.39 25.78
C LEU A 194 0.49 -11.71 27.10
N ARG A 195 1.12 -11.29 28.19
CA ARG A 195 0.64 -11.44 29.56
C ARG A 195 1.15 -10.29 30.44
N LYS A 196 0.67 -10.18 31.64
CA LYS A 196 1.16 -9.16 32.59
C LYS A 196 2.69 -9.17 32.65
N GLY A 197 3.29 -7.99 32.45
CA GLY A 197 4.74 -7.78 32.33
C GLY A 197 5.28 -7.80 30.89
N SER A 198 4.45 -8.08 29.88
CA SER A 198 4.84 -7.90 28.46
C SER A 198 4.87 -6.41 28.11
N GLU A 199 5.78 -6.02 27.20
CA GLU A 199 5.94 -4.63 26.75
C GLU A 199 6.14 -4.54 25.23
N GLY A 200 5.92 -3.37 24.63
CA GLY A 200 6.23 -3.04 23.25
C GLY A 200 5.02 -2.88 22.34
N GLU A 201 5.28 -2.85 21.02
CA GLU A 201 4.25 -2.50 20.00
C GLU A 201 3.09 -3.51 19.94
N GLN A 202 3.32 -4.77 20.21
CA GLN A 202 2.24 -5.76 20.24
C GLN A 202 1.30 -5.56 21.43
N VAL A 203 1.80 -5.05 22.56
CA VAL A 203 0.96 -4.65 23.71
C VAL A 203 0.14 -3.41 23.35
N LYS A 204 0.71 -2.42 22.65
CA LYS A 204 -0.07 -1.27 22.14
C LYS A 204 -1.16 -1.71 21.19
N THR A 205 -0.88 -2.68 20.33
CA THR A 205 -1.88 -3.27 19.41
C THR A 205 -3.01 -3.91 20.21
N LEU A 206 -2.70 -4.72 21.22
CA LEU A 206 -3.69 -5.32 22.10
C LEU A 206 -4.55 -4.25 22.81
N GLN A 207 -3.93 -3.21 23.37
CA GLN A 207 -4.62 -2.12 24.05
C GLN A 207 -5.57 -1.37 23.12
N ARG A 208 -5.15 -1.09 21.86
CA ARG A 208 -6.01 -0.47 20.84
C ARG A 208 -7.21 -1.35 20.49
N LEU A 209 -7.00 -2.65 20.32
CA LEU A 209 -8.08 -3.60 20.04
C LEU A 209 -9.05 -3.68 21.20
N LEU A 210 -8.56 -3.83 22.44
CA LEU A 210 -9.42 -3.84 23.62
C LEU A 210 -10.24 -2.53 23.76
N ASN A 211 -9.64 -1.38 23.42
CA ASN A 211 -10.35 -0.11 23.40
C ASN A 211 -11.45 -0.07 22.30
N ALA A 212 -11.23 -0.70 21.16
CA ALA A 212 -12.26 -0.84 20.11
C ALA A 212 -13.44 -1.69 20.59
N PHE A 213 -13.23 -2.60 21.55
CA PHE A 213 -14.28 -3.37 22.21
C PHE A 213 -14.83 -2.70 23.50
N GLY A 214 -14.58 -1.40 23.66
CA GLY A 214 -15.20 -0.59 24.72
C GLY A 214 -14.42 -0.45 26.02
N HIS A 215 -13.18 -0.98 26.08
CA HIS A 215 -12.29 -0.72 27.22
C HIS A 215 -11.61 0.65 27.09
N ARG A 216 -11.21 1.24 28.20
CA ARG A 216 -10.59 2.59 28.25
C ARG A 216 -9.16 2.49 28.79
N LEU A 217 -8.27 1.88 27.98
CA LEU A 217 -6.87 1.73 28.31
C LEU A 217 -6.03 2.88 27.76
N THR A 218 -5.03 3.30 28.50
CA THR A 218 -3.91 4.06 27.94
C THR A 218 -3.12 3.15 27.02
N VAL A 219 -2.81 3.61 25.81
CA VAL A 219 -2.03 2.85 24.82
C VAL A 219 -0.55 3.18 25.05
N ASP A 220 0.01 2.67 26.15
CA ASP A 220 1.38 2.91 26.59
C ASP A 220 2.37 1.82 26.19
N GLY A 221 1.86 0.67 25.75
CA GLY A 221 2.68 -0.50 25.41
C GLY A 221 3.15 -1.32 26.61
N ILE A 222 2.54 -1.10 27.80
CA ILE A 222 2.85 -1.86 29.01
C ILE A 222 1.65 -2.71 29.39
N PHE A 223 1.83 -4.05 29.42
CA PHE A 223 0.80 -4.96 29.88
C PHE A 223 0.76 -4.95 31.43
N GLY A 224 0.18 -3.90 31.97
CA GLY A 224 -0.04 -3.69 33.40
C GLY A 224 -1.33 -4.34 33.90
N SER A 225 -1.70 -4.04 35.15
CA SER A 225 -2.92 -4.57 35.79
C SER A 225 -4.19 -4.15 35.04
N ASN A 226 -4.26 -2.92 34.50
CA ASN A 226 -5.42 -2.44 33.76
C ASN A 226 -5.62 -3.23 32.45
N THR A 227 -4.53 -3.53 31.75
CA THR A 227 -4.57 -4.34 30.52
C THR A 227 -4.98 -5.78 30.83
N ASP A 228 -4.50 -6.39 31.96
CA ASP A 228 -4.91 -7.73 32.39
C ASP A 228 -6.41 -7.77 32.71
N VAL A 229 -6.92 -6.82 33.47
CA VAL A 229 -8.37 -6.73 33.81
C VAL A 229 -9.22 -6.60 32.53
N ALA A 230 -8.82 -5.72 31.60
CA ALA A 230 -9.53 -5.53 30.35
C ALA A 230 -9.53 -6.80 29.49
N LEU A 231 -8.38 -7.47 29.37
CA LEU A 231 -8.29 -8.73 28.61
C LEU A 231 -9.16 -9.84 29.22
N ARG A 232 -9.13 -10.02 30.54
CA ARG A 232 -9.99 -11.00 31.24
C ARG A 232 -11.47 -10.70 31.06
N SER A 233 -11.85 -9.42 31.10
CA SER A 233 -13.23 -8.99 30.84
C SER A 233 -13.62 -9.34 29.39
N TYR A 234 -12.77 -9.04 28.42
CA TYR A 234 -12.95 -9.40 27.02
C TYR A 234 -13.09 -10.92 26.83
N GLN A 235 -12.17 -11.71 27.40
CA GLN A 235 -12.19 -13.16 27.33
C GLN A 235 -13.51 -13.73 27.87
N LYS A 236 -13.98 -13.23 29.03
CA LYS A 236 -15.25 -13.62 29.63
C LYS A 236 -16.43 -13.33 28.72
N SER A 237 -16.50 -12.13 28.18
CA SER A 237 -17.59 -11.71 27.27
C SER A 237 -17.65 -12.52 25.99
N ASN A 238 -16.50 -13.01 25.51
CA ASN A 238 -16.37 -13.78 24.29
C ASN A 238 -16.27 -15.30 24.53
N LYS A 239 -16.57 -15.79 25.73
CA LYS A 239 -16.55 -17.21 26.11
C LYS A 239 -15.19 -17.89 25.86
N LEU A 240 -14.11 -17.15 26.01
CA LEU A 240 -12.75 -17.66 25.99
C LEU A 240 -12.30 -18.09 27.40
N ALA A 241 -11.18 -18.82 27.48
CA ALA A 241 -10.52 -19.08 28.77
C ALA A 241 -10.11 -17.74 29.41
N VAL A 242 -10.55 -17.48 30.64
CA VAL A 242 -10.30 -16.23 31.38
C VAL A 242 -8.96 -16.34 32.13
N ASP A 243 -7.87 -16.45 31.40
CA ASP A 243 -6.52 -16.66 31.93
C ASP A 243 -5.64 -15.40 31.96
N GLY A 244 -6.11 -14.30 31.35
CA GLY A 244 -5.33 -13.04 31.23
C GLY A 244 -4.14 -13.18 30.29
N ILE A 245 -4.13 -14.21 29.43
CA ILE A 245 -3.09 -14.45 28.43
C ILE A 245 -3.66 -14.17 27.03
N CYS A 246 -3.08 -13.25 26.33
CA CYS A 246 -3.40 -13.01 24.93
C CYS A 246 -2.59 -13.98 24.06
N GLY A 247 -3.02 -15.22 24.01
CA GLY A 247 -2.51 -16.28 23.13
C GLY A 247 -3.32 -16.35 21.83
N ILE A 248 -3.10 -17.41 21.05
CA ILE A 248 -3.70 -17.59 19.72
C ILE A 248 -5.23 -17.42 19.71
N ASN A 249 -5.92 -17.99 20.70
CA ASN A 249 -7.39 -17.92 20.79
C ASN A 249 -7.89 -16.49 21.04
N SER A 250 -7.22 -15.74 21.93
CA SER A 250 -7.56 -14.35 22.21
C SER A 250 -7.26 -13.45 21.01
N TRP A 251 -6.09 -13.61 20.39
CA TRP A 251 -5.74 -12.87 19.18
C TRP A 251 -6.70 -13.14 18.02
N THR A 252 -6.98 -14.41 17.72
CA THR A 252 -7.91 -14.80 16.65
C THR A 252 -9.32 -14.21 16.88
N ASN A 253 -9.76 -14.07 18.13
CA ASN A 253 -11.05 -13.49 18.43
C ASN A 253 -11.05 -11.95 18.33
N LEU A 254 -9.98 -11.29 18.78
CA LEU A 254 -9.80 -9.83 18.70
C LEU A 254 -9.66 -9.31 17.26
N LEU A 255 -9.23 -10.15 16.32
CA LEU A 255 -8.95 -9.77 14.93
C LEU A 255 -10.07 -10.13 13.95
N LYS A 256 -11.21 -10.64 14.44
CA LYS A 256 -12.43 -10.90 13.65
C LYS A 256 -13.25 -9.62 13.46
#